data_01cdd11fb23ca7ed9c228eccd04d25fd
#
_entry.id   01cdd11fb23ca7ed9c228eccd04d25fd
#
_cell.length_a   1.000
_cell.length_b   1.000
_cell.length_c   1.000
_cell.angle_alpha   90.00
_cell.angle_beta   90.00
_cell.angle_gamma   90.00
#
_symmetry.space_group_name_H-M   'P 1'
#
loop_
_entity.id
_entity.type
_entity.pdbx_description
1 polymer ?
#
loop_
_entity_poly.entity_id
_entity_poly.type
_entity_poly.pdbx_seq_one_letter_code
_entity_poly.pdbx_strand_id
1 'polypeptide(L)'
;MIEAERRRLIEQYRRGYDDVADALAGCTEADLEARPRPDAWSPREIVHHLADSEMTSAIRLRRLIAEEQPVIHGYDQDEFARRLYYDRPIEASLAAFRAARAATVEILERLSPEQWARAGRHTESGAYSVEGWLAIYAVHAHKHADQIRRARRGN
;
A
#
# COMPACT_ATOMS: atom_id res chain seq x y z
N MET A 1 12.51 -0.51 -16.99
CA MET A 1 11.07 -0.79 -17.31
C MET A 1 10.67 0.00 -18.55
N ILE A 2 9.94 -0.59 -19.51
CA ILE A 2 9.45 0.13 -20.69
C ILE A 2 8.19 0.94 -20.35
N GLU A 3 7.89 1.97 -21.15
CA GLU A 3 6.77 2.89 -20.89
C GLU A 3 5.40 2.18 -20.83
N ALA A 4 5.15 1.23 -21.70
CA ALA A 4 3.89 0.46 -21.70
C ALA A 4 3.69 -0.33 -20.39
N GLU A 5 4.78 -0.85 -19.82
CA GLU A 5 4.73 -1.55 -18.53
C GLU A 5 4.49 -0.59 -17.37
N ARG A 6 5.12 0.61 -17.37
CA ARG A 6 4.86 1.65 -16.38
C ARG A 6 3.37 2.04 -16.38
N ARG A 7 2.80 2.32 -17.57
CA ARG A 7 1.36 2.65 -17.69
C ARG A 7 0.47 1.54 -17.14
N ARG A 8 0.76 0.29 -17.45
CA ARG A 8 0.00 -0.86 -16.93
C ARG A 8 0.07 -0.93 -15.40
N LEU A 9 1.25 -0.75 -14.82
CA LEU A 9 1.44 -0.79 -13.37
C LEU A 9 0.81 0.42 -12.67
N ILE A 10 0.84 1.62 -13.26
CA ILE A 10 0.14 2.80 -12.73
C ILE A 10 -1.37 2.54 -12.69
N GLU A 11 -1.93 1.97 -13.76
CA GLU A 11 -3.35 1.63 -13.77
C GLU A 11 -3.70 0.55 -12.74
N GLN A 12 -2.85 -0.46 -12.58
CA GLN A 12 -3.00 -1.46 -11.52
C GLN A 12 -2.91 -0.82 -10.13
N TYR A 13 -1.95 0.07 -9.90
CA TYR A 13 -1.84 0.84 -8.67
C TYR A 13 -3.12 1.67 -8.42
N ARG A 14 -3.64 2.36 -9.42
CA ARG A 14 -4.87 3.15 -9.34
C ARG A 14 -6.07 2.33 -8.86
N ARG A 15 -6.27 1.14 -9.41
CA ARG A 15 -7.39 0.25 -9.10
C ARG A 15 -7.31 -0.43 -7.73
N GLY A 16 -6.17 -0.34 -7.06
CA GLY A 16 -5.98 -1.06 -5.81
C GLY A 16 -6.94 -0.65 -4.69
N TYR A 17 -7.36 0.62 -4.64
CA TYR A 17 -8.37 1.05 -3.66
C TYR A 17 -9.74 0.42 -3.94
N ASP A 18 -10.18 0.43 -5.20
CA ASP A 18 -11.49 -0.13 -5.59
C ASP A 18 -11.55 -1.63 -5.29
N ASP A 19 -10.47 -2.36 -5.54
CA ASP A 19 -10.37 -3.79 -5.22
C ASP A 19 -10.50 -4.07 -3.70
N VAL A 20 -9.90 -3.23 -2.87
CA VAL A 20 -10.06 -3.31 -1.40
C VAL A 20 -11.48 -2.94 -0.98
N ALA A 21 -12.07 -1.90 -1.56
CA ALA A 21 -13.45 -1.50 -1.28
C ALA A 21 -14.44 -2.61 -1.68
N ASP A 22 -14.24 -3.25 -2.81
CA ASP A 22 -15.03 -4.40 -3.26
C ASP A 22 -14.86 -5.61 -2.32
N ALA A 23 -13.65 -5.86 -1.83
CA ALA A 23 -13.39 -6.95 -0.87
C ALA A 23 -14.10 -6.70 0.48
N LEU A 24 -14.31 -5.45 0.86
CA LEU A 24 -15.01 -5.02 2.08
C LEU A 24 -16.52 -4.87 1.90
N ALA A 25 -17.03 -4.90 0.66
CA ALA A 25 -18.45 -4.67 0.39
C ALA A 25 -19.34 -5.65 1.19
N GLY A 26 -20.31 -5.09 1.92
CA GLY A 26 -21.22 -5.86 2.77
C GLY A 26 -20.58 -6.51 4.00
N CYS A 27 -19.36 -6.11 4.39
CA CYS A 27 -18.75 -6.57 5.65
C CYS A 27 -19.60 -6.13 6.85
N THR A 28 -19.90 -7.09 7.71
CA THR A 28 -20.41 -6.85 9.06
C THR A 28 -19.25 -6.61 10.03
N GLU A 29 -19.56 -6.17 11.27
CA GLU A 29 -18.53 -6.09 12.32
C GLU A 29 -17.88 -7.45 12.59
N ALA A 30 -18.64 -8.54 12.54
CA ALA A 30 -18.11 -9.89 12.69
C ALA A 30 -17.13 -10.25 11.55
N ASP A 31 -17.43 -9.85 10.30
CA ASP A 31 -16.53 -10.05 9.16
C ASP A 31 -15.23 -9.25 9.33
N LEU A 32 -15.31 -8.03 9.87
CA LEU A 32 -14.13 -7.20 10.11
C LEU A 32 -13.19 -7.79 11.16
N GLU A 33 -13.70 -8.59 12.09
CA GLU A 33 -12.91 -9.29 13.12
C GLU A 33 -12.52 -10.72 12.75
N ALA A 34 -13.01 -11.23 11.62
CA ALA A 34 -12.75 -12.61 11.20
C ALA A 34 -11.25 -12.85 10.95
N ARG A 35 -10.74 -13.98 11.42
CA ARG A 35 -9.34 -14.39 11.23
C ARG A 35 -9.30 -15.82 10.67
N PRO A 36 -8.58 -16.06 9.56
CA PRO A 36 -8.44 -17.42 9.04
C PRO A 36 -7.61 -18.32 9.98
N ARG A 37 -6.77 -17.71 10.81
CA ARG A 37 -5.97 -18.34 11.86
C ARG A 37 -5.79 -17.35 13.02
N PRO A 38 -5.55 -17.83 14.26
CA PRO A 38 -5.40 -16.94 15.43
C PRO A 38 -4.31 -15.87 15.31
N ASP A 39 -3.24 -16.15 14.56
CA ASP A 39 -2.09 -15.28 14.33
C ASP A 39 -2.21 -14.43 13.04
N ALA A 40 -3.26 -14.62 12.25
CA ALA A 40 -3.48 -13.87 11.03
C ALA A 40 -4.19 -12.54 11.31
N TRP A 41 -3.91 -11.54 10.50
CA TRP A 41 -4.61 -10.25 10.57
C TRP A 41 -6.08 -10.38 10.14
N SER A 42 -6.95 -9.68 10.86
CA SER A 42 -8.35 -9.49 10.49
C SER A 42 -8.49 -8.48 9.34
N PRO A 43 -9.63 -8.45 8.62
CA PRO A 43 -9.92 -7.40 7.65
C PRO A 43 -9.76 -5.98 8.20
N ARG A 44 -10.14 -5.73 9.45
CA ARG A 44 -9.95 -4.45 10.14
C ARG A 44 -8.46 -4.08 10.21
N GLU A 45 -7.63 -4.99 10.71
CA GLU A 45 -6.19 -4.77 10.82
C GLU A 45 -5.52 -4.57 9.44
N ILE A 46 -5.97 -5.31 8.42
CA ILE A 46 -5.48 -5.16 7.05
C ILE A 46 -5.79 -3.76 6.51
N VAL A 47 -6.98 -3.20 6.78
CA VAL A 47 -7.33 -1.84 6.36
C VAL A 47 -6.41 -0.80 7.01
N HIS A 48 -6.14 -0.92 8.30
CA HIS A 48 -5.22 -0.01 8.98
C HIS A 48 -3.80 -0.14 8.46
N HIS A 49 -3.33 -1.37 8.23
CA HIS A 49 -2.04 -1.62 7.61
C HIS A 49 -1.94 -0.99 6.21
N LEU A 50 -2.98 -1.12 5.37
CA LEU A 50 -3.01 -0.51 4.04
C LEU A 50 -2.89 1.02 4.10
N ALA A 51 -3.55 1.67 5.06
CA ALA A 51 -3.44 3.11 5.25
C ALA A 51 -2.03 3.53 5.67
N ASP A 52 -1.45 2.88 6.67
CA ASP A 52 -0.12 3.19 7.18
C ASP A 52 0.96 2.89 6.14
N SER A 53 0.84 1.77 5.44
CA SER A 53 1.74 1.38 4.35
C SER A 53 1.65 2.37 3.18
N GLU A 54 0.45 2.80 2.78
CA GLU A 54 0.27 3.73 1.66
C GLU A 54 0.84 5.11 1.99
N MET A 55 0.57 5.65 3.18
CA MET A 55 1.13 6.93 3.62
C MET A 55 2.66 6.87 3.68
N THR A 56 3.21 5.81 4.25
CA THR A 56 4.66 5.59 4.31
C THR A 56 5.26 5.47 2.92
N SER A 57 4.65 4.70 2.03
CA SER A 57 5.15 4.49 0.66
C SER A 57 5.05 5.75 -0.20
N ALA A 58 3.99 6.53 -0.02
CA ALA A 58 3.82 7.80 -0.70
C ALA A 58 4.94 8.80 -0.34
N ILE A 59 5.34 8.84 0.92
CA ILE A 59 6.50 9.64 1.37
C ILE A 59 7.81 9.10 0.77
N ARG A 60 8.00 7.78 0.77
CA ARG A 60 9.19 7.14 0.17
C ARG A 60 9.35 7.50 -1.31
N LEU A 61 8.27 7.43 -2.10
CA LEU A 61 8.30 7.83 -3.50
C LEU A 61 8.69 9.29 -3.67
N ARG A 62 8.09 10.19 -2.89
CA ARG A 62 8.40 11.62 -2.94
C ARG A 62 9.86 11.90 -2.63
N ARG A 63 10.44 11.23 -1.65
CA ARG A 63 11.85 11.34 -1.31
C ARG A 63 12.75 10.81 -2.44
N LEU A 64 12.41 9.68 -3.06
CA LEU A 64 13.14 9.16 -4.23
C LEU A 64 13.17 10.17 -5.38
N ILE A 65 12.08 10.91 -5.59
CA ILE A 65 11.97 11.88 -6.69
C ILE A 65 12.66 13.20 -6.36
N ALA A 66 12.55 13.68 -5.12
CA ALA A 66 12.92 15.04 -4.75
C ALA A 66 14.31 15.18 -4.09
N GLU A 67 14.83 14.12 -3.47
CA GLU A 67 16.09 14.17 -2.72
C GLU A 67 17.24 13.51 -3.50
N GLU A 68 18.46 13.97 -3.27
CA GLU A 68 19.66 13.33 -3.81
C GLU A 68 20.06 12.14 -2.94
N GLN A 69 20.12 10.93 -3.55
CA GLN A 69 20.50 9.68 -2.91
C GLN A 69 19.81 9.42 -1.55
N PRO A 70 18.47 9.45 -1.49
CA PRO A 70 17.76 9.34 -0.22
C PRO A 70 17.99 7.98 0.44
N VAL A 71 18.07 8.00 1.77
CA VAL A 71 18.00 6.78 2.58
C VAL A 71 16.55 6.55 2.99
N ILE A 72 15.98 5.45 2.52
CA ILE A 72 14.61 5.05 2.80
C ILE A 72 14.62 4.07 3.98
N HIS A 73 13.92 4.42 5.04
CA HIS A 73 13.84 3.57 6.24
C HIS A 73 12.71 2.55 6.15
N GLY A 74 13.02 1.32 6.58
CA GLY A 74 12.01 0.31 6.90
C GLY A 74 11.18 0.71 8.13
N TYR A 75 10.07 0.03 8.33
CA TYR A 75 9.29 0.09 9.57
C TYR A 75 8.73 -1.29 9.92
N ASP A 76 8.60 -1.55 11.20
CA ASP A 76 8.03 -2.80 11.69
C ASP A 76 6.50 -2.72 11.66
N GLN A 77 5.91 -3.41 10.68
CA GLN A 77 4.46 -3.41 10.48
C GLN A 77 3.70 -4.11 11.62
N ASP A 78 4.32 -5.09 12.29
CA ASP A 78 3.69 -5.80 13.41
C ASP A 78 3.69 -4.93 14.66
N GLU A 79 4.75 -4.13 14.88
CA GLU A 79 4.76 -3.10 15.91
C GLU A 79 3.74 -2.00 15.65
N PHE A 80 3.53 -1.61 14.39
CA PHE A 80 2.47 -0.67 14.02
C PHE A 80 1.09 -1.24 14.34
N ALA A 81 0.82 -2.48 13.93
CA ALA A 81 -0.44 -3.15 14.24
C ALA A 81 -0.69 -3.24 15.75
N ARG A 82 0.36 -3.53 16.52
CA ARG A 82 0.26 -3.70 17.97
C ARG A 82 0.11 -2.39 18.74
N ARG A 83 0.70 -1.29 18.24
CA ARG A 83 0.79 -0.01 18.99
C ARG A 83 -0.13 1.10 18.48
N LEU A 84 -0.67 0.99 17.25
CA LEU A 84 -1.44 2.05 16.63
C LEU A 84 -2.96 1.79 16.64
N TYR A 85 -3.42 0.99 17.61
CA TYR A 85 -4.86 0.77 17.86
C TYR A 85 -5.61 0.30 16.61
N TYR A 86 -5.18 -0.84 16.03
CA TYR A 86 -5.80 -1.42 14.83
C TYR A 86 -7.20 -2.01 15.09
N ASP A 87 -7.72 -1.87 16.30
CA ASP A 87 -9.08 -2.17 16.72
C ASP A 87 -10.07 -1.01 16.51
N ARG A 88 -9.59 0.16 16.08
CA ARG A 88 -10.42 1.36 15.85
C ARG A 88 -11.29 1.25 14.60
N PRO A 89 -12.29 2.16 14.39
CA PRO A 89 -13.10 2.24 13.16
C PRO A 89 -12.24 2.46 11.91
N ILE A 90 -12.62 1.82 10.78
CA ILE A 90 -11.80 1.76 9.56
C ILE A 90 -11.97 2.94 8.61
N GLU A 91 -13.01 3.78 8.78
CA GLU A 91 -13.42 4.78 7.80
C GLU A 91 -12.33 5.81 7.53
N ALA A 92 -11.69 6.31 8.58
CA ALA A 92 -10.59 7.28 8.44
C ALA A 92 -9.36 6.67 7.74
N SER A 93 -9.06 5.41 8.02
CA SER A 93 -7.97 4.69 7.37
C SER A 93 -8.26 4.43 5.89
N LEU A 94 -9.49 4.04 5.54
CA LEU A 94 -9.91 3.93 4.14
C LEU A 94 -9.81 5.26 3.39
N ALA A 95 -10.25 6.36 4.02
CA ALA A 95 -10.14 7.69 3.43
C ALA A 95 -8.68 8.11 3.21
N ALA A 96 -7.80 7.89 4.19
CA ALA A 96 -6.37 8.17 4.07
C ALA A 96 -5.71 7.33 2.97
N PHE A 97 -5.99 6.02 2.93
CA PHE A 97 -5.52 5.11 1.89
C PHE A 97 -5.91 5.58 0.49
N ARG A 98 -7.19 5.91 0.30
CA ARG A 98 -7.71 6.43 -0.98
C ARG A 98 -7.04 7.73 -1.40
N ALA A 99 -6.95 8.70 -0.49
CA ALA A 99 -6.41 10.02 -0.78
C ALA A 99 -4.91 9.98 -1.09
N ALA A 100 -4.12 9.23 -0.30
CA ALA A 100 -2.69 9.08 -0.52
C ALA A 100 -2.40 8.43 -1.88
N ARG A 101 -3.17 7.40 -2.24
CA ARG A 101 -3.05 6.70 -3.53
C ARG A 101 -3.42 7.61 -4.70
N ALA A 102 -4.54 8.31 -4.63
CA ALA A 102 -4.97 9.24 -5.67
C ALA A 102 -3.92 10.34 -5.92
N ALA A 103 -3.45 11.00 -4.86
CA ALA A 103 -2.41 12.03 -4.95
C ALA A 103 -1.08 11.49 -5.49
N THR A 104 -0.77 10.22 -5.26
CA THR A 104 0.46 9.58 -5.76
C THR A 104 0.34 9.24 -7.24
N VAL A 105 -0.82 8.80 -7.72
CA VAL A 105 -1.08 8.58 -9.15
C VAL A 105 -0.82 9.85 -9.98
N GLU A 106 -1.29 11.00 -9.51
CA GLU A 106 -1.07 12.28 -10.20
C GLU A 106 0.42 12.63 -10.38
N ILE A 107 1.27 12.21 -9.44
CA ILE A 107 2.72 12.36 -9.54
C ILE A 107 3.29 11.38 -10.55
N LEU A 108 2.94 10.10 -10.44
CA LEU A 108 3.45 9.04 -11.33
C LEU A 108 3.18 9.33 -12.81
N GLU A 109 2.02 9.90 -13.13
CA GLU A 109 1.62 10.25 -14.49
C GLU A 109 2.43 11.42 -15.12
N ARG A 110 3.15 12.15 -14.29
CA ARG A 110 3.91 13.34 -14.71
C ARG A 110 5.42 13.16 -14.66
N LEU A 111 5.90 11.97 -14.23
CA LEU A 111 7.34 11.75 -14.08
C LEU A 111 8.06 11.78 -15.42
N SER A 112 9.13 12.56 -15.49
CA SER A 112 10.06 12.55 -16.63
C SER A 112 10.89 11.27 -16.68
N PRO A 113 11.53 10.93 -17.82
CA PRO A 113 12.44 9.79 -17.91
C PRO A 113 13.55 9.83 -16.85
N GLU A 114 14.08 11.01 -16.54
CA GLU A 114 15.13 11.20 -15.53
C GLU A 114 14.60 10.90 -14.12
N GLN A 115 13.37 11.30 -13.82
CA GLN A 115 12.73 11.02 -12.53
C GLN A 115 12.42 9.52 -12.37
N TRP A 116 12.04 8.83 -13.44
CA TRP A 116 11.87 7.38 -13.44
C TRP A 116 13.18 6.63 -13.15
N ALA A 117 14.31 7.16 -13.56
CA ALA A 117 15.63 6.57 -13.32
C ALA A 117 16.16 6.80 -11.89
N ARG A 118 15.48 7.62 -11.07
CA ARG A 118 15.95 7.96 -9.72
C ARG A 118 15.89 6.76 -8.79
N ALA A 119 16.87 6.70 -7.89
CA ALA A 119 16.99 5.65 -6.89
C ALA A 119 17.62 6.18 -5.61
N GLY A 120 17.45 5.43 -4.54
CA GLY A 120 18.08 5.61 -3.25
C GLY A 120 18.44 4.26 -2.64
N ARG A 121 18.67 4.24 -1.33
CA ARG A 121 19.00 3.03 -0.58
C ARG A 121 17.97 2.79 0.53
N HIS A 122 17.34 1.63 0.50
CA HIS A 122 16.49 1.18 1.60
C HIS A 122 17.34 0.50 2.69
N THR A 123 17.05 0.76 3.95
CA THR A 123 17.85 0.26 5.08
C THR A 123 17.86 -1.27 5.20
N GLU A 124 16.82 -1.94 4.73
CA GLU A 124 16.66 -3.40 4.82
C GLU A 124 16.93 -4.10 3.49
N SER A 125 16.44 -3.56 2.36
CA SER A 125 16.50 -4.24 1.05
C SER A 125 17.59 -3.73 0.10
N GLY A 126 18.36 -2.71 0.50
CA GLY A 126 19.45 -2.19 -0.32
C GLY A 126 18.97 -1.23 -1.42
N ALA A 127 19.33 -1.46 -2.67
CA ALA A 127 18.96 -0.60 -3.80
C ALA A 127 17.43 -0.46 -3.93
N TYR A 128 16.95 0.77 -4.03
CA TYR A 128 15.52 1.07 -4.06
C TYR A 128 15.24 2.21 -5.06
N SER A 129 14.54 1.89 -6.13
CA SER A 129 14.28 2.82 -7.23
C SER A 129 12.81 3.19 -7.34
N VAL A 130 12.51 4.27 -8.09
CA VAL A 130 11.13 4.66 -8.42
C VAL A 130 10.40 3.52 -9.14
N GLU A 131 11.03 2.85 -10.09
CA GLU A 131 10.44 1.69 -10.78
C GLU A 131 10.24 0.49 -9.86
N GLY A 132 11.18 0.23 -8.95
CA GLY A 132 11.06 -0.81 -7.92
C GLY A 132 9.91 -0.53 -6.96
N TRP A 133 9.77 0.73 -6.55
CA TRP A 133 8.63 1.18 -5.75
C TRP A 133 7.29 0.88 -6.46
N LEU A 134 7.17 1.26 -7.74
CA LEU A 134 5.94 1.03 -8.50
C LEU A 134 5.63 -0.47 -8.63
N ALA A 135 6.62 -1.30 -8.92
CA ALA A 135 6.44 -2.75 -9.04
C ALA A 135 5.88 -3.38 -7.74
N ILE A 136 6.33 -2.89 -6.57
CA ILE A 136 5.87 -3.36 -5.26
C ILE A 136 4.43 -2.90 -5.00
N TYR A 137 4.17 -1.58 -5.11
CA TYR A 137 2.91 -1.00 -4.66
C TYR A 137 1.76 -1.12 -5.66
N ALA A 138 2.06 -1.39 -6.94
CA ALA A 138 1.03 -1.73 -7.92
C ALA A 138 0.22 -2.98 -7.54
N VAL A 139 0.86 -3.96 -6.91
CA VAL A 139 0.23 -5.24 -6.53
C VAL A 139 -0.15 -5.32 -5.05
N HIS A 140 0.35 -4.43 -4.20
CA HIS A 140 0.23 -4.51 -2.75
C HIS A 140 -1.23 -4.52 -2.28
N ALA A 141 -2.03 -3.56 -2.74
CA ALA A 141 -3.45 -3.46 -2.37
C ALA A 141 -4.26 -4.68 -2.82
N HIS A 142 -4.00 -5.20 -4.03
CA HIS A 142 -4.68 -6.38 -4.57
C HIS A 142 -4.40 -7.64 -3.74
N LYS A 143 -3.14 -7.83 -3.31
CA LYS A 143 -2.79 -8.94 -2.41
C LYS A 143 -3.55 -8.87 -1.09
N HIS A 144 -3.70 -7.67 -0.53
CA HIS A 144 -4.45 -7.47 0.70
C HIS A 144 -5.97 -7.56 0.49
N ALA A 145 -6.51 -7.14 -0.64
CA ALA A 145 -7.90 -7.39 -1.00
C ALA A 145 -8.22 -8.90 -1.02
N ASP A 146 -7.34 -9.70 -1.61
CA ASP A 146 -7.48 -11.16 -1.58
C ASP A 146 -7.33 -11.74 -0.17
N GLN A 147 -6.48 -11.17 0.66
CA GLN A 147 -6.35 -11.56 2.07
C GLN A 147 -7.64 -11.27 2.85
N ILE A 148 -8.28 -10.11 2.63
CA ILE A 148 -9.59 -9.76 3.21
C ILE A 148 -10.65 -10.79 2.78
N ARG A 149 -10.72 -11.10 1.47
CA ARG A 149 -11.67 -12.10 0.95
C ARG A 149 -11.48 -13.48 1.58
N ARG A 150 -10.23 -13.90 1.79
CA ARG A 150 -9.94 -15.18 2.47
C ARG A 150 -10.36 -15.15 3.94
N ALA A 151 -10.03 -14.09 4.68
CA ALA A 151 -10.40 -13.96 6.09
C ALA A 151 -11.92 -14.08 6.30
N ARG A 152 -12.71 -13.39 5.45
CA ARG A 152 -14.18 -13.44 5.48
C ARG A 152 -14.76 -14.85 5.21
N ARG A 153 -14.07 -15.68 4.42
CA ARG A 153 -14.51 -17.05 4.13
C ARG A 153 -14.06 -18.08 5.18
N GLY A 154 -13.25 -17.67 6.15
CA GLY A 154 -12.68 -18.57 7.14
C GLY A 154 -11.60 -19.53 6.58
N ASN A 155 -10.96 -19.15 5.48
CA ASN A 155 -9.92 -19.93 4.79
C ASN A 155 -8.56 -19.21 4.82
#